data_6820755c58d4fd0725a849851c3cf8b3
#
_entry.id   6820755c58d4fd0725a849851c3cf8b3
#
_cell.length_a   1.000
_cell.length_b   1.000
_cell.length_c   1.000
_cell.angle_alpha   90.00
_cell.angle_beta   90.00
_cell.angle_gamma   90.00
#
_symmetry.space_group_name_H-M   'P 1'
#
loop_
_entity.id
_entity.type
_entity.pdbx_description
1 polymer ?
#
loop_
_entity_poly.entity_id
_entity_poly.type
_entity_poly.pdbx_seq_one_letter_code
_entity_poly.pdbx_strand_id
1 'polypeptide(L)'
;MQLARGVHIRVNDMLSCLLIDKNPNERRRLTQLLSGLGLFCHERDGAEEGIRFCQERKPDVVVMEASGLPAAKEFLRLVRYQNRTTKRPVVILYADKPDLEAVGESIMDGAADFLMKPFDRDLLQFKLEQAGVLPH
;
A
#
# COMPACT_ATOMS: atom_id res chain seq x y z
N MET A 1 7.09 -23.69 -4.16
CA MET A 1 6.78 -23.94 -5.58
C MET A 1 8.03 -23.85 -6.42
N GLN A 2 8.20 -24.75 -7.34
CA GLN A 2 9.35 -24.73 -8.23
C GLN A 2 8.92 -24.29 -9.62
N LEU A 3 9.63 -23.33 -10.17
CA LEU A 3 9.47 -22.93 -11.55
C LEU A 3 10.61 -23.53 -12.36
N ALA A 4 10.63 -23.31 -13.67
CA ALA A 4 11.59 -23.90 -14.58
C ALA A 4 13.00 -23.92 -14.00
N ARG A 5 13.70 -25.04 -14.14
CA ARG A 5 15.10 -25.21 -13.76
C ARG A 5 15.39 -25.02 -12.28
N GLY A 6 14.42 -25.39 -11.46
CA GLY A 6 14.62 -25.34 -10.02
C GLY A 6 14.44 -23.99 -9.38
N VAL A 7 13.92 -23.01 -10.11
CA VAL A 7 13.57 -21.74 -9.52
C VAL A 7 12.41 -21.94 -8.56
N HIS A 8 12.57 -21.47 -7.34
CA HIS A 8 11.56 -21.59 -6.30
C HIS A 8 10.99 -20.25 -5.94
N ILE A 9 9.66 -20.17 -5.81
CA ILE A 9 8.99 -19.03 -5.25
C ILE A 9 8.50 -19.44 -3.88
N ARG A 10 8.97 -18.73 -2.85
CA ARG A 10 8.55 -18.94 -1.47
C ARG A 10 7.72 -17.76 -1.03
N VAL A 11 6.94 -17.93 0.04
CA VAL A 11 6.10 -16.84 0.54
C VAL A 11 6.94 -15.61 0.86
N ASN A 12 8.11 -15.77 1.46
CA ASN A 12 8.97 -14.63 1.81
C ASN A 12 9.62 -13.97 0.60
N ASP A 13 9.52 -14.58 -0.60
CA ASP A 13 10.00 -13.97 -1.84
C ASP A 13 8.92 -13.18 -2.55
N MET A 14 7.67 -13.28 -2.10
CA MET A 14 6.58 -12.49 -2.65
C MET A 14 6.64 -11.07 -2.13
N LEU A 15 6.18 -10.13 -2.96
CA LEU A 15 6.07 -8.75 -2.53
C LEU A 15 5.03 -8.65 -1.42
N SER A 16 5.38 -7.90 -0.39
CA SER A 16 4.57 -7.76 0.81
C SER A 16 3.77 -6.46 0.74
N CYS A 17 2.48 -6.55 1.06
CA CYS A 17 1.59 -5.40 1.08
C CYS A 17 0.98 -5.23 2.47
N LEU A 18 0.94 -4.00 2.95
CA LEU A 18 0.18 -3.65 4.15
C LEU A 18 -1.05 -2.85 3.72
N LEU A 19 -2.22 -3.31 4.10
CA LEU A 19 -3.47 -2.62 3.84
C LEU A 19 -4.03 -2.03 5.13
N ILE A 20 -4.30 -0.74 5.12
CA ILE A 20 -4.78 -0.01 6.30
C ILE A 20 -6.15 0.60 5.99
N ASP A 21 -7.17 0.11 6.66
CA ASP A 21 -8.55 0.60 6.52
C ASP A 21 -9.34 0.21 7.77
N LYS A 22 -10.09 1.15 8.33
CA LYS A 22 -10.93 0.88 9.50
C LYS A 22 -12.09 -0.03 9.19
N ASN A 23 -12.58 0.00 7.94
CA ASN A 23 -13.74 -0.78 7.55
C ASN A 23 -13.31 -2.22 7.24
N PRO A 24 -13.71 -3.21 8.05
CA PRO A 24 -13.25 -4.58 7.83
C PRO A 24 -13.76 -5.20 6.54
N ASN A 25 -14.93 -4.81 6.05
CA ASN A 25 -15.46 -5.34 4.81
C ASN A 25 -14.67 -4.82 3.61
N GLU A 26 -14.40 -3.52 3.60
CA GLU A 26 -13.61 -2.90 2.54
C GLU A 26 -12.17 -3.43 2.57
N ARG A 27 -11.61 -3.57 3.75
CA ARG A 27 -10.27 -4.09 3.92
C ARG A 27 -10.16 -5.51 3.36
N ARG A 28 -11.16 -6.35 3.64
CA ARG A 28 -11.19 -7.73 3.13
C ARG A 28 -11.31 -7.74 1.61
N ARG A 29 -12.17 -6.89 1.06
CA ARG A 29 -12.34 -6.79 -0.38
C ARG A 29 -11.04 -6.42 -1.08
N LEU A 30 -10.35 -5.42 -0.56
CA LEU A 30 -9.08 -4.98 -1.13
C LEU A 30 -7.98 -6.02 -0.95
N THR A 31 -7.96 -6.70 0.18
CA THR A 31 -7.01 -7.80 0.39
C THR A 31 -7.18 -8.87 -0.68
N GLN A 32 -8.42 -9.20 -1.03
CA GLN A 32 -8.67 -10.17 -2.07
C GLN A 32 -8.18 -9.69 -3.42
N LEU A 33 -8.39 -8.42 -3.75
CA LEU A 33 -7.88 -7.86 -5.00
C LEU A 33 -6.36 -7.91 -5.05
N LEU A 34 -5.70 -7.47 -3.99
CA LEU A 34 -4.24 -7.42 -3.93
C LEU A 34 -3.64 -8.82 -3.95
N SER A 35 -4.25 -9.75 -3.23
CA SER A 35 -3.80 -11.15 -3.26
C SER A 35 -3.94 -11.75 -4.65
N GLY A 36 -5.02 -11.42 -5.35
CA GLY A 36 -5.22 -11.86 -6.73
C GLY A 36 -4.19 -11.28 -7.69
N LEU A 37 -3.54 -10.18 -7.32
CA LEU A 37 -2.46 -9.59 -8.11
C LEU A 37 -1.09 -10.12 -7.71
N GLY A 38 -1.03 -11.09 -6.80
CA GLY A 38 0.21 -11.74 -6.43
C GLY A 38 0.93 -11.16 -5.23
N LEU A 39 0.28 -10.31 -4.46
CA LEU A 39 0.87 -9.70 -3.28
C LEU A 39 0.52 -10.49 -2.03
N PHE A 40 1.45 -10.55 -1.10
CA PHE A 40 1.20 -11.15 0.21
C PHE A 40 0.74 -10.06 1.16
N CYS A 41 -0.54 -10.09 1.55
CA CYS A 41 -1.17 -8.96 2.23
C CYS A 41 -1.28 -9.16 3.73
N HIS A 42 -1.03 -8.08 4.46
CA HIS A 42 -1.29 -7.95 5.89
C HIS A 42 -2.29 -6.82 6.07
N GLU A 43 -3.10 -6.89 7.11
CA GLU A 43 -4.16 -5.92 7.36
C GLU A 43 -3.99 -5.27 8.72
N ARG A 44 -4.21 -3.96 8.77
CA ARG A 44 -4.30 -3.20 10.02
C ARG A 44 -5.45 -2.20 9.89
N ASP A 45 -6.04 -1.82 11.01
CA ASP A 45 -7.21 -0.96 10.97
C ASP A 45 -6.88 0.53 11.11
N GLY A 46 -5.68 0.88 11.51
CA GLY A 46 -5.33 2.29 11.69
C GLY A 46 -3.86 2.60 11.42
N ALA A 47 -3.58 3.90 11.29
CA ALA A 47 -2.26 4.40 10.97
C ALA A 47 -1.22 4.04 12.04
N GLU A 48 -1.61 4.10 13.31
CA GLU A 48 -0.69 3.82 14.41
C GLU A 48 -0.17 2.38 14.34
N GLU A 49 -1.07 1.43 14.16
CA GLU A 49 -0.68 0.03 14.02
C GLU A 49 0.05 -0.22 12.72
N GLY A 50 -0.30 0.53 11.67
CA GLY A 50 0.39 0.46 10.39
C GLY A 50 1.86 0.89 10.50
N ILE A 51 2.12 1.95 11.24
CA ILE A 51 3.49 2.41 11.47
C ILE A 51 4.28 1.36 12.23
N ARG A 52 3.67 0.76 13.24
CA ARG A 52 4.32 -0.30 14.02
C ARG A 52 4.66 -1.49 13.12
N PHE A 53 3.73 -1.86 12.25
CA PHE A 53 3.99 -2.93 11.29
C PHE A 53 5.17 -2.60 10.38
N CYS A 54 5.23 -1.36 9.88
CA CYS A 54 6.32 -0.95 8.99
C CYS A 54 7.68 -0.97 9.69
N GLN A 55 7.71 -0.68 10.99
CA GLN A 55 8.95 -0.77 11.77
C GLN A 55 9.45 -2.20 11.86
N GLU A 56 8.53 -3.14 12.03
CA GLU A 56 8.88 -4.55 12.26
C GLU A 56 9.09 -5.35 10.99
N ARG A 57 8.27 -5.11 9.97
CA ARG A 57 8.16 -6.00 8.81
C ARG A 57 8.56 -5.37 7.48
N LYS A 58 8.64 -4.07 7.38
CA LYS A 58 9.07 -3.33 6.18
C LYS A 58 8.39 -3.81 4.89
N PRO A 59 7.10 -3.54 4.72
CA PRO A 59 6.39 -3.98 3.51
C PRO A 59 6.92 -3.29 2.26
N ASP A 60 6.72 -3.92 1.10
CA ASP A 60 7.10 -3.33 -0.18
C ASP A 60 6.12 -2.23 -0.59
N VAL A 61 4.85 -2.40 -0.28
CA VAL A 61 3.82 -1.42 -0.61
C VAL A 61 2.82 -1.30 0.54
N VAL A 62 2.34 -0.08 0.74
CA VAL A 62 1.25 0.20 1.68
C VAL A 62 0.09 0.78 0.89
N VAL A 63 -1.10 0.24 1.10
CA VAL A 63 -2.35 0.76 0.52
C VAL A 63 -3.20 1.22 1.70
N MET A 64 -3.50 2.52 1.78
CA MET A 64 -4.11 3.11 2.97
C MET A 64 -5.31 3.98 2.64
N GLU A 65 -6.40 3.76 3.37
CA GLU A 65 -7.57 4.62 3.30
C GLU A 65 -7.23 5.97 3.96
N ALA A 66 -7.52 7.05 3.26
CA ALA A 66 -7.04 8.37 3.64
C ALA A 66 -8.16 9.41 3.79
N SER A 67 -9.37 8.99 4.18
CA SER A 67 -10.43 9.95 4.46
C SER A 67 -10.08 10.79 5.69
N GLY A 68 -9.27 10.25 6.62
CA GLY A 68 -8.70 11.01 7.72
C GLY A 68 -7.34 11.57 7.30
N LEU A 69 -7.33 12.65 6.53
CA LEU A 69 -6.10 13.17 5.94
C LEU A 69 -4.98 13.46 6.95
N PRO A 70 -5.25 14.03 8.15
CA PRO A 70 -4.18 14.25 9.11
C PRO A 70 -3.45 12.96 9.50
N ALA A 71 -4.18 11.85 9.63
CA ALA A 71 -3.56 10.56 9.94
C ALA A 71 -2.70 10.08 8.79
N ALA A 72 -3.15 10.27 7.55
CA ALA A 72 -2.38 9.87 6.36
C ALA A 72 -1.10 10.69 6.24
N LYS A 73 -1.15 11.99 6.50
CA LYS A 73 0.04 12.86 6.46
C LYS A 73 1.06 12.44 7.51
N GLU A 74 0.60 12.15 8.71
CA GLU A 74 1.47 11.70 9.78
C GLU A 74 2.10 10.36 9.45
N PHE A 75 1.32 9.44 8.86
CA PHE A 75 1.82 8.15 8.43
C PHE A 75 2.94 8.32 7.40
N LEU A 76 2.72 9.14 6.38
CA LEU A 76 3.72 9.38 5.34
C LEU A 76 5.00 9.97 5.93
N ARG A 77 4.86 10.91 6.84
CA ARG A 77 6.01 11.53 7.49
C ARG A 77 6.82 10.52 8.29
N LEU A 78 6.13 9.69 9.06
CA LEU A 78 6.80 8.68 9.90
C LEU A 78 7.45 7.59 9.06
N VAL A 79 6.81 7.17 7.98
CA VAL A 79 7.41 6.19 7.06
C VAL A 79 8.68 6.74 6.45
N ARG A 80 8.67 8.01 6.04
CA ARG A 80 9.86 8.66 5.49
C ARG A 80 10.98 8.71 6.54
N TYR A 81 10.64 9.06 7.76
CA TYR A 81 11.62 9.15 8.85
C TYR A 81 12.24 7.80 9.15
N GLN A 82 11.43 6.75 9.26
CA GLN A 82 11.90 5.40 9.56
C GLN A 82 12.84 4.85 8.49
N ASN A 83 12.62 5.24 7.24
CA ASN A 83 13.29 4.65 6.09
C ASN A 83 14.24 5.61 5.39
N ARG A 84 14.75 6.61 6.10
CA ARG A 84 15.63 7.61 5.46
C ARG A 84 16.94 7.02 4.95
N THR A 85 17.38 5.89 5.51
CA THR A 85 18.60 5.22 5.09
C THR A 85 18.37 3.89 4.41
N THR A 86 17.10 3.49 4.23
CA THR A 86 16.74 2.23 3.62
C THR A 86 15.65 2.47 2.58
N LYS A 87 15.35 1.44 1.80
CA LYS A 87 14.29 1.54 0.81
C LYS A 87 12.95 1.78 1.50
N ARG A 88 12.23 2.81 1.05
CA ARG A 88 10.90 3.13 1.55
C ARG A 88 9.85 2.28 0.87
N PRO A 89 8.77 1.93 1.56
CA PRO A 89 7.64 1.31 0.89
C PRO A 89 6.99 2.30 -0.08
N VAL A 90 6.42 1.76 -1.15
CA VAL A 90 5.54 2.53 -2.02
C VAL A 90 4.23 2.72 -1.26
N VAL A 91 3.72 3.94 -1.17
CA VAL A 91 2.47 4.21 -0.47
C VAL A 91 1.43 4.71 -1.47
N ILE A 92 0.32 3.99 -1.56
CA ILE A 92 -0.83 4.38 -2.39
C ILE A 92 -1.99 4.65 -1.44
N LEU A 93 -2.55 5.85 -1.53
CA LEU A 93 -3.69 6.26 -0.71
C LEU A 93 -4.98 6.16 -1.50
N TYR A 94 -6.11 6.00 -0.82
CA TYR A 94 -7.42 6.02 -1.47
C TYR A 94 -8.48 6.61 -0.55
N ALA A 95 -9.52 7.21 -1.14
CA ALA A 95 -10.66 7.75 -0.41
C ALA A 95 -11.87 7.89 -1.31
N ASP A 96 -13.05 8.06 -0.71
CA ASP A 96 -14.30 8.22 -1.47
C ASP A 96 -14.32 9.53 -2.24
N LYS A 97 -14.05 10.64 -1.58
CA LYS A 97 -14.18 11.98 -2.17
C LYS A 97 -13.02 12.83 -1.72
N PRO A 98 -11.81 12.55 -2.23
CA PRO A 98 -10.66 13.36 -1.86
C PRO A 98 -10.77 14.73 -2.52
N ASP A 99 -10.38 15.80 -1.81
CA ASP A 99 -10.23 17.06 -2.48
C ASP A 99 -8.86 17.15 -3.16
N LEU A 100 -8.76 17.98 -4.20
CA LEU A 100 -7.55 18.04 -5.01
C LEU A 100 -6.36 18.57 -4.23
N GLU A 101 -6.58 19.47 -3.30
CA GLU A 101 -5.50 19.99 -2.47
C GLU A 101 -4.92 18.90 -1.59
N ALA A 102 -5.79 18.09 -0.98
CA ALA A 102 -5.36 16.97 -0.15
C ALA A 102 -4.58 15.94 -0.96
N VAL A 103 -5.02 15.64 -2.18
CA VAL A 103 -4.32 14.73 -3.08
C VAL A 103 -2.91 15.28 -3.37
N GLY A 104 -2.82 16.55 -3.75
CA GLY A 104 -1.55 17.19 -4.06
C GLY A 104 -0.60 17.17 -2.88
N GLU A 105 -1.09 17.48 -1.68
CA GLU A 105 -0.27 17.46 -0.47
C GLU A 105 0.27 16.06 -0.19
N SER A 106 -0.57 15.03 -0.37
CA SER A 106 -0.17 13.64 -0.14
C SER A 106 0.96 13.23 -1.07
N ILE A 107 0.88 13.60 -2.35
CA ILE A 107 1.94 13.30 -3.31
C ILE A 107 3.22 14.02 -2.92
N MET A 108 3.12 15.30 -2.52
CA MET A 108 4.29 16.06 -2.07
C MET A 108 4.91 15.45 -0.81
N ASP A 109 4.10 14.84 0.04
CA ASP A 109 4.57 14.19 1.26
C ASP A 109 5.12 12.79 1.03
N GLY A 110 5.07 12.29 -0.19
CA GLY A 110 5.72 11.04 -0.55
C GLY A 110 4.81 9.90 -0.96
N ALA A 111 3.49 10.10 -1.06
CA ALA A 111 2.62 9.09 -1.62
C ALA A 111 2.91 8.91 -3.10
N ALA A 112 2.93 7.67 -3.56
CA ALA A 112 3.16 7.37 -4.97
C ALA A 112 1.94 7.70 -5.81
N ASP A 113 0.74 7.55 -5.26
CA ASP A 113 -0.49 7.85 -5.96
C ASP A 113 -1.65 7.97 -4.98
N PHE A 114 -2.77 8.47 -5.48
CA PHE A 114 -3.99 8.62 -4.71
C PHE A 114 -5.16 8.18 -5.58
N LEU A 115 -5.93 7.18 -5.13
CA LEU A 115 -7.04 6.64 -5.88
C LEU A 115 -8.36 7.11 -5.31
N MET A 116 -9.32 7.42 -6.18
CA MET A 116 -10.68 7.75 -5.76
C MET A 116 -11.55 6.51 -5.88
N LYS A 117 -12.32 6.20 -4.85
CA LYS A 117 -13.29 5.11 -4.91
C LYS A 117 -14.54 5.52 -5.69
N PRO A 118 -15.21 4.60 -6.37
CA PRO A 118 -14.85 3.19 -6.48
C PRO A 118 -13.76 2.98 -7.53
N PHE A 119 -12.92 2.00 -7.30
CA PHE A 119 -11.94 1.59 -8.31
C PHE A 119 -11.95 0.07 -8.41
N ASP A 120 -11.56 -0.45 -9.56
CA ASP A 120 -11.57 -1.87 -9.82
C ASP A 120 -10.14 -2.44 -9.81
N ARG A 121 -10.08 -3.75 -10.05
CA ARG A 121 -8.79 -4.46 -10.07
C ARG A 121 -7.86 -3.89 -11.14
N ASP A 122 -8.40 -3.56 -12.32
CA ASP A 122 -7.57 -3.12 -13.44
C ASP A 122 -6.89 -1.79 -13.13
N LEU A 123 -7.61 -0.85 -12.52
CA LEU A 123 -7.01 0.42 -12.13
C LEU A 123 -5.95 0.23 -11.05
N LEU A 124 -6.25 -0.60 -10.06
CA LEU A 124 -5.30 -0.88 -8.98
C LEU A 124 -4.04 -1.53 -9.54
N GLN A 125 -4.19 -2.51 -10.43
CA GLN A 125 -3.05 -3.15 -11.07
C GLN A 125 -2.21 -2.15 -11.85
N PHE A 126 -2.86 -1.30 -12.64
CA PHE A 126 -2.18 -0.28 -13.42
C PHE A 126 -1.35 0.65 -12.53
N LYS A 127 -1.93 1.09 -11.42
CA LYS A 127 -1.21 1.97 -10.48
C LYS A 127 -0.03 1.28 -9.81
N LEU A 128 -0.16 0.02 -9.48
CA LEU A 128 0.93 -0.75 -8.91
C LEU A 128 2.05 -0.96 -9.93
N GLU A 129 1.70 -1.15 -11.20
CA GLU A 129 2.69 -1.24 -12.28
C GLU A 129 3.41 0.09 -12.45
N GLN A 130 2.67 1.20 -12.49
CA GLN A 130 3.28 2.53 -12.61
C GLN A 130 4.22 2.84 -11.45
N ALA A 131 3.87 2.40 -10.26
CA ALA A 131 4.69 2.63 -9.07
C ALA A 131 5.89 1.69 -8.96
N GLY A 132 6.02 0.75 -9.91
CA GLY A 132 7.13 -0.19 -9.91
C GLY A 132 6.97 -1.36 -8.95
N VAL A 133 5.79 -1.56 -8.40
CA VAL A 133 5.52 -2.69 -7.49
C VAL A 133 5.31 -3.98 -8.28
N LEU A 134 4.55 -3.89 -9.37
CA LEU A 134 4.31 -5.03 -10.24
C LEU A 134 5.03 -4.81 -11.59
N PRO A 135 5.43 -5.89 -12.26
CA PRO A 135 6.01 -5.76 -13.59
C PRO A 135 4.93 -5.36 -14.61
N HIS A 136 5.35 -4.63 -15.62
CA HIS A 136 4.47 -4.25 -16.72
C HIS A 136 4.11 -5.43 -17.60
#